data_1b4ddde298524b5ff754997e3177689e
#
_entry.id   1b4ddde298524b5ff754997e3177689e
#
_cell.length_a   1.000
_cell.length_b   1.000
_cell.length_c   1.000
_cell.angle_alpha   90.00
_cell.angle_beta   90.00
_cell.angle_gamma   90.00
#
_symmetry.space_group_name_H-M   'P 1'
#
loop_
_entity.id
_entity.type
_entity.pdbx_description
1 polymer ?
#
loop_
_entity_poly.entity_id
_entity_poly.type
_entity_poly.pdbx_seq_one_letter_code
_entity_poly.pdbx_strand_id
1 'polypeptide(L)'
;MYKVLIVEDQEIPRELFKIYIEASNNFELLLSISNASSALSICQNNKVDLILMDVITNLEHSGLDAAEEIKKHFPNIKIIIVTSMPEYSWISRAKKIGVDSFWYKDGQKSGIIEVMERTMNGENIYPDETPLIRIGNTTNHDFTERELDVLKELTTGDTNAEIAERLSISVATVKSHIQHLMEKTGFKTRTELVSQARGLGIVIKERRDN
;
A
#
# COMPACT_ATOMS: atom_id res chain seq x y z
N MET A 1 -12.43 -20.14 -16.23
CA MET A 1 -11.68 -18.88 -16.11
C MET A 1 -12.04 -18.23 -14.78
N TYR A 2 -11.07 -17.70 -14.06
CA TYR A 2 -11.27 -16.98 -12.81
C TYR A 2 -11.73 -15.54 -13.09
N LYS A 3 -12.80 -15.09 -12.45
CA LYS A 3 -13.35 -13.75 -12.62
C LYS A 3 -12.59 -12.73 -11.80
N VAL A 4 -12.03 -11.73 -12.47
CA VAL A 4 -11.14 -10.73 -11.89
C VAL A 4 -11.84 -9.37 -11.78
N LEU A 5 -11.80 -8.77 -10.58
CA LEU A 5 -12.15 -7.38 -10.35
C LEU A 5 -10.87 -6.56 -10.28
N ILE A 6 -10.78 -5.48 -11.06
CA ILE A 6 -9.70 -4.49 -10.96
C ILE A 6 -10.21 -3.27 -10.18
N VAL A 7 -9.45 -2.85 -9.17
CA VAL A 7 -9.68 -1.63 -8.38
C VAL A 7 -8.43 -0.76 -8.50
N GLU A 8 -8.48 0.22 -9.42
CA GLU A 8 -7.33 1.04 -9.82
C GLU A 8 -7.83 2.37 -10.35
N ASP A 9 -7.42 3.49 -9.75
CA ASP A 9 -7.88 4.81 -10.17
C ASP A 9 -7.07 5.40 -11.34
N GLN A 10 -5.81 5.01 -11.48
CA GLN A 10 -4.97 5.46 -12.56
C GLN A 10 -5.31 4.72 -13.86
N GLU A 11 -5.54 5.47 -14.93
CA GLU A 11 -5.99 4.94 -16.21
C GLU A 11 -4.96 3.99 -16.85
N ILE A 12 -3.68 4.38 -16.87
CA ILE A 12 -2.62 3.59 -17.54
C ILE A 12 -2.44 2.22 -16.88
N PRO A 13 -2.22 2.08 -15.56
CA PRO A 13 -2.13 0.77 -14.92
C PRO A 13 -3.41 -0.05 -15.08
N ARG A 14 -4.58 0.59 -14.99
CA ARG A 14 -5.87 -0.08 -15.16
C ARG A 14 -6.04 -0.72 -16.54
N GLU A 15 -5.70 0.01 -17.60
CA GLU A 15 -5.74 -0.52 -18.98
C GLU A 15 -4.69 -1.62 -19.18
N LEU A 16 -3.50 -1.47 -18.62
CA LEU A 16 -2.46 -2.49 -18.69
C LEU A 16 -2.91 -3.82 -18.04
N PHE A 17 -3.55 -3.76 -16.87
CA PHE A 17 -4.10 -4.95 -16.22
C PHE A 17 -5.20 -5.61 -17.07
N LYS A 18 -6.08 -4.84 -17.71
CA LYS A 18 -7.08 -5.38 -18.64
C LYS A 18 -6.43 -6.15 -19.79
N ILE A 19 -5.44 -5.55 -20.45
CA ILE A 19 -4.69 -6.18 -21.54
C ILE A 19 -4.07 -7.50 -21.09
N TYR A 20 -3.44 -7.53 -19.91
CA TYR A 20 -2.83 -8.76 -19.39
C TYR A 20 -3.86 -9.84 -19.07
N ILE A 21 -5.02 -9.48 -18.50
CA ILE A 21 -6.10 -10.41 -18.21
C ILE A 21 -6.69 -10.97 -19.50
N GLU A 22 -6.97 -10.12 -20.49
CA GLU A 22 -7.52 -10.51 -21.79
C GLU A 22 -6.57 -11.42 -22.60
N ALA A 23 -5.26 -11.24 -22.45
CA ALA A 23 -4.25 -12.08 -23.07
C ALA A 23 -4.08 -13.45 -22.35
N SER A 24 -4.66 -13.63 -21.18
CA SER A 24 -4.56 -14.86 -20.38
C SER A 24 -5.67 -15.84 -20.73
N ASN A 25 -5.37 -17.14 -20.72
CA ASN A 25 -6.36 -18.20 -20.86
C ASN A 25 -7.05 -18.59 -19.55
N ASN A 26 -6.53 -18.11 -18.39
CA ASN A 26 -6.97 -18.53 -17.07
C ASN A 26 -7.90 -17.51 -16.40
N PHE A 27 -7.85 -16.26 -16.83
CA PHE A 27 -8.55 -15.14 -16.21
C PHE A 27 -9.56 -14.49 -17.17
N GLU A 28 -10.62 -13.92 -16.60
CA GLU A 28 -11.66 -13.17 -17.27
C GLU A 28 -11.93 -11.88 -16.52
N LEU A 29 -11.90 -10.74 -17.20
CA LEU A 29 -12.24 -9.46 -16.58
C LEU A 29 -13.74 -9.41 -16.27
N LEU A 30 -14.08 -9.34 -14.99
CA LEU A 30 -15.47 -9.11 -14.56
C LEU A 30 -15.84 -7.63 -14.65
N LEU A 31 -15.08 -6.80 -13.95
CA LEU A 31 -15.26 -5.35 -13.87
C LEU A 31 -13.95 -4.67 -13.58
N SER A 32 -13.89 -3.36 -13.87
CA SER A 32 -12.79 -2.48 -13.53
C SER A 32 -13.37 -1.18 -12.97
N ILE A 33 -12.96 -0.82 -11.77
CA ILE A 33 -13.44 0.35 -11.03
C ILE A 33 -12.29 1.23 -10.55
N SER A 34 -12.57 2.51 -10.32
CA SER A 34 -11.58 3.52 -9.95
C SER A 34 -11.51 3.82 -8.45
N ASN A 35 -12.37 3.21 -7.63
CA ASN A 35 -12.36 3.43 -6.19
C ASN A 35 -12.65 2.15 -5.41
N ALA A 36 -12.04 2.02 -4.25
CA ALA A 36 -12.17 0.84 -3.40
C ALA A 36 -13.52 0.76 -2.66
N SER A 37 -14.23 1.88 -2.47
CA SER A 37 -15.49 1.92 -1.69
C SER A 37 -16.60 1.06 -2.29
N SER A 38 -16.59 0.87 -3.61
CA SER A 38 -17.59 0.06 -4.32
C SER A 38 -17.26 -1.43 -4.38
N ALA A 39 -16.03 -1.82 -4.02
CA ALA A 39 -15.55 -3.19 -4.22
C ALA A 39 -16.36 -4.22 -3.43
N LEU A 40 -16.70 -3.94 -2.17
CA LEU A 40 -17.51 -4.83 -1.33
C LEU A 40 -18.89 -5.08 -1.94
N SER A 41 -19.58 -4.03 -2.41
CA SER A 41 -20.90 -4.16 -3.05
C SER A 41 -20.83 -4.98 -4.33
N ILE A 42 -19.75 -4.88 -5.10
CA ILE A 42 -19.55 -5.70 -6.30
C ILE A 42 -19.39 -7.17 -5.90
N CYS A 43 -18.62 -7.49 -4.86
CA CYS A 43 -18.46 -8.85 -4.35
C CYS A 43 -19.79 -9.46 -3.84
N GLN A 44 -20.68 -8.64 -3.27
CA GLN A 44 -22.01 -9.08 -2.82
C GLN A 44 -22.92 -9.47 -3.98
N ASN A 45 -22.79 -8.82 -5.13
CA ASN A 45 -23.71 -8.95 -6.25
C ASN A 45 -23.15 -9.79 -7.42
N ASN A 46 -21.87 -10.17 -7.37
CA ASN A 46 -21.21 -10.89 -8.43
C ASN A 46 -20.32 -12.01 -7.88
N LYS A 47 -20.11 -13.05 -8.68
CA LYS A 47 -19.06 -14.02 -8.38
C LYS A 47 -17.72 -13.42 -8.75
N VAL A 48 -16.92 -13.06 -7.74
CA VAL A 48 -15.54 -12.61 -7.88
C VAL A 48 -14.61 -13.70 -7.37
N ASP A 49 -13.61 -14.09 -8.13
CA ASP A 49 -12.63 -15.09 -7.72
C ASP A 49 -11.31 -14.41 -7.25
N LEU A 50 -10.92 -13.30 -7.91
CA LEU A 50 -9.69 -12.57 -7.65
C LEU A 50 -9.91 -11.06 -7.74
N ILE A 51 -9.24 -10.30 -6.87
CA ILE A 51 -9.20 -8.83 -6.91
C ILE A 51 -7.77 -8.35 -7.05
N LEU A 52 -7.50 -7.50 -8.03
CA LEU A 52 -6.34 -6.64 -8.07
C LEU A 52 -6.73 -5.31 -7.42
N MET A 53 -6.15 -5.00 -6.26
CA MET A 53 -6.56 -3.88 -5.40
C MET A 53 -5.42 -2.89 -5.22
N ASP A 54 -5.54 -1.69 -5.79
CA ASP A 54 -4.62 -0.61 -5.42
C ASP A 54 -4.90 -0.12 -4.00
N VAL A 55 -3.85 0.26 -3.30
CA VAL A 55 -3.95 0.80 -1.93
C VAL A 55 -4.53 2.20 -1.92
N ILE A 56 -4.09 3.04 -2.84
CA ILE A 56 -4.56 4.44 -2.94
C ILE A 56 -5.49 4.55 -4.14
N THR A 57 -6.76 4.77 -3.86
CA THR A 57 -7.77 4.99 -4.89
C THR A 57 -8.47 6.33 -4.68
N ASN A 58 -9.19 6.81 -5.70
CA ASN A 58 -9.97 8.03 -5.59
C ASN A 58 -10.95 7.97 -4.41
N LEU A 59 -11.17 9.11 -3.77
CA LEU A 59 -12.19 9.32 -2.73
C LEU A 59 -11.90 8.67 -1.37
N GLU A 60 -10.71 8.89 -0.80
CA GLU A 60 -10.44 8.73 0.65
C GLU A 60 -10.53 7.30 1.22
N HIS A 61 -10.94 6.29 0.43
CA HIS A 61 -10.98 4.90 0.89
C HIS A 61 -9.70 4.15 0.52
N SER A 62 -9.04 3.65 1.54
CA SER A 62 -7.87 2.79 1.37
C SER A 62 -8.27 1.43 0.79
N GLY A 63 -7.55 0.96 -0.24
CA GLY A 63 -7.72 -0.40 -0.74
C GLY A 63 -7.46 -1.46 0.32
N LEU A 64 -6.61 -1.17 1.32
CA LEU A 64 -6.39 -2.08 2.46
C LEU A 64 -7.61 -2.15 3.38
N ASP A 65 -8.33 -1.03 3.61
CA ASP A 65 -9.58 -1.06 4.37
C ASP A 65 -10.66 -1.87 3.64
N ALA A 66 -10.80 -1.64 2.32
CA ALA A 66 -11.72 -2.41 1.50
C ALA A 66 -11.37 -3.92 1.47
N ALA A 67 -10.07 -4.25 1.37
CA ALA A 67 -9.60 -5.63 1.41
C ALA A 67 -9.92 -6.29 2.76
N GLU A 68 -9.76 -5.57 3.88
CA GLU A 68 -10.11 -6.07 5.22
C GLU A 68 -11.60 -6.40 5.31
N GLU A 69 -12.47 -5.51 4.87
CA GLU A 69 -13.91 -5.74 4.88
C GLU A 69 -14.32 -6.89 3.93
N ILE A 70 -13.71 -6.98 2.75
CA ILE A 70 -13.98 -8.08 1.83
C ILE A 70 -13.53 -9.41 2.44
N LYS A 71 -12.34 -9.49 3.05
CA LYS A 71 -11.86 -10.71 3.70
C LYS A 71 -12.73 -11.17 4.86
N LYS A 72 -13.33 -10.24 5.62
CA LYS A 72 -14.29 -10.57 6.69
C LYS A 72 -15.56 -11.25 6.16
N HIS A 73 -16.09 -10.79 5.03
CA HIS A 73 -17.36 -11.27 4.47
C HIS A 73 -17.18 -12.39 3.43
N PHE A 74 -16.08 -12.36 2.70
CA PHE A 74 -15.78 -13.25 1.56
C PHE A 74 -14.34 -13.80 1.67
N PRO A 75 -14.02 -14.64 2.67
CA PRO A 75 -12.64 -15.08 2.92
C PRO A 75 -12.03 -15.90 1.77
N ASN A 76 -12.87 -16.45 0.89
CA ASN A 76 -12.42 -17.26 -0.25
C ASN A 76 -12.03 -16.41 -1.47
N ILE A 77 -12.43 -15.15 -1.55
CA ILE A 77 -12.00 -14.26 -2.62
C ILE A 77 -10.51 -13.99 -2.44
N LYS A 78 -9.72 -14.26 -3.48
CA LYS A 78 -8.29 -13.94 -3.48
C LYS A 78 -8.09 -12.46 -3.71
N ILE A 79 -7.17 -11.85 -2.94
CA ILE A 79 -6.85 -10.42 -3.07
C ILE A 79 -5.34 -10.29 -3.25
N ILE A 80 -4.95 -9.58 -4.30
CA ILE A 80 -3.58 -9.13 -4.53
C ILE A 80 -3.58 -7.61 -4.37
N ILE A 81 -2.84 -7.11 -3.40
CA ILE A 81 -2.56 -5.67 -3.34
C ILE A 81 -1.58 -5.32 -4.46
N VAL A 82 -1.89 -4.28 -5.21
CA VAL A 82 -1.04 -3.75 -6.29
C VAL A 82 -0.78 -2.26 -6.05
N THR A 83 0.48 -1.83 -5.96
CA THR A 83 0.80 -0.42 -5.70
C THR A 83 2.17 -0.03 -6.25
N SER A 84 2.36 1.25 -6.56
CA SER A 84 3.67 1.82 -6.88
C SER A 84 4.35 2.44 -5.66
N MET A 85 3.62 2.63 -4.55
CA MET A 85 4.14 3.38 -3.41
C MET A 85 4.91 2.47 -2.44
N PRO A 86 6.13 2.83 -2.03
CA PRO A 86 6.99 2.04 -1.15
C PRO A 86 6.69 2.29 0.34
N GLU A 87 5.43 2.48 0.70
CA GLU A 87 5.06 2.73 2.10
C GLU A 87 5.34 1.50 2.96
N TYR A 88 6.11 1.69 4.02
CA TYR A 88 6.74 0.61 4.80
C TYR A 88 5.76 -0.29 5.57
N SER A 89 4.63 0.24 5.99
CA SER A 89 3.69 -0.49 6.86
C SER A 89 2.65 -1.33 6.09
N TRP A 90 2.52 -1.12 4.78
CA TRP A 90 1.44 -1.75 4.01
C TRP A 90 1.61 -3.25 3.84
N ILE A 91 2.83 -3.74 3.67
CA ILE A 91 3.10 -5.20 3.59
C ILE A 91 2.66 -5.88 4.89
N SER A 92 3.09 -5.33 6.04
CA SER A 92 2.73 -5.88 7.36
C SER A 92 1.23 -5.83 7.59
N ARG A 93 0.59 -4.73 7.21
CA ARG A 93 -0.86 -4.57 7.31
C ARG A 93 -1.60 -5.57 6.41
N ALA A 94 -1.20 -5.71 5.14
CA ALA A 94 -1.79 -6.67 4.21
C ALA A 94 -1.71 -8.10 4.73
N LYS A 95 -0.56 -8.51 5.29
CA LYS A 95 -0.41 -9.82 5.95
C LYS A 95 -1.35 -9.98 7.12
N LYS A 96 -1.48 -8.96 7.98
CA LYS A 96 -2.33 -8.99 9.18
C LYS A 96 -3.83 -9.16 8.86
N ILE A 97 -4.31 -8.53 7.80
CA ILE A 97 -5.71 -8.64 7.36
C ILE A 97 -5.99 -9.88 6.49
N GLY A 98 -4.97 -10.66 6.16
CA GLY A 98 -5.13 -11.91 5.40
C GLY A 98 -5.27 -11.72 3.89
N VAL A 99 -4.69 -10.65 3.34
CA VAL A 99 -4.51 -10.51 1.89
C VAL A 99 -3.64 -11.67 1.38
N ASP A 100 -3.94 -12.20 0.20
CA ASP A 100 -3.25 -13.39 -0.30
C ASP A 100 -1.87 -13.06 -0.88
N SER A 101 -1.74 -11.95 -1.61
CA SER A 101 -0.45 -11.54 -2.20
C SER A 101 -0.31 -10.03 -2.27
N PHE A 102 0.93 -9.58 -2.42
CA PHE A 102 1.28 -8.17 -2.55
C PHE A 102 2.26 -8.00 -3.72
N TRP A 103 2.00 -7.04 -4.60
CA TRP A 103 2.82 -6.78 -5.77
C TRP A 103 3.06 -5.29 -5.99
N TYR A 104 4.34 -4.94 -6.22
CA TYR A 104 4.70 -3.59 -6.62
C TYR A 104 4.65 -3.45 -8.14
N LYS A 105 4.00 -2.39 -8.66
CA LYS A 105 3.85 -2.11 -10.10
C LYS A 105 5.20 -1.89 -10.77
N ASP A 106 6.19 -1.40 -10.01
CA ASP A 106 7.55 -1.14 -10.46
C ASP A 106 8.56 -2.05 -9.74
N GLY A 107 9.40 -2.75 -10.50
CA GLY A 107 10.61 -3.39 -9.97
C GLY A 107 10.50 -4.83 -9.49
N GLN A 108 9.41 -5.54 -9.73
CA GLN A 108 9.33 -6.97 -9.38
C GLN A 108 9.86 -7.89 -10.50
N LYS A 109 10.53 -9.00 -10.09
CA LYS A 109 11.04 -10.02 -11.02
C LYS A 109 9.94 -10.81 -11.72
N SER A 110 8.81 -11.02 -11.04
CA SER A 110 7.65 -11.76 -11.57
C SER A 110 6.59 -10.80 -12.12
N GLY A 111 6.10 -11.09 -13.31
CA GLY A 111 4.97 -10.37 -13.89
C GLY A 111 3.67 -10.60 -13.10
N ILE A 112 2.73 -9.67 -13.20
CA ILE A 112 1.45 -9.76 -12.44
C ILE A 112 0.69 -11.05 -12.76
N ILE A 113 0.70 -11.54 -13.99
CA ILE A 113 -0.01 -12.78 -14.37
C ILE A 113 0.56 -13.98 -13.63
N GLU A 114 1.89 -14.10 -13.51
CA GLU A 114 2.52 -15.17 -12.71
C GLU A 114 2.08 -15.09 -11.25
N VAL A 115 2.06 -13.89 -10.66
CA VAL A 115 1.59 -13.68 -9.29
C VAL A 115 0.12 -14.07 -9.13
N MET A 116 -0.73 -13.71 -10.09
CA MET A 116 -2.14 -14.10 -10.10
C MET A 116 -2.32 -15.62 -10.14
N GLU A 117 -1.62 -16.32 -11.03
CA GLU A 117 -1.70 -17.79 -11.16
C GLU A 117 -1.24 -18.49 -9.88
N ARG A 118 -0.11 -18.10 -9.32
CA ARG A 118 0.41 -18.66 -8.08
C ARG A 118 -0.52 -18.38 -6.89
N THR A 119 -1.10 -17.18 -6.82
CA THR A 119 -2.08 -16.81 -5.79
C THR A 119 -3.34 -17.69 -5.89
N MET A 120 -3.85 -17.92 -7.09
CA MET A 120 -5.01 -18.80 -7.31
C MET A 120 -4.70 -20.27 -6.98
N ASN A 121 -3.44 -20.70 -7.08
CA ASN A 121 -2.97 -22.00 -6.64
C ASN A 121 -2.73 -22.10 -5.12
N GLY A 122 -3.01 -21.03 -4.36
CA GLY A 122 -2.93 -21.01 -2.89
C GLY A 122 -1.59 -20.54 -2.33
N GLU A 123 -0.68 -20.02 -3.17
CA GLU A 123 0.55 -19.41 -2.68
C GLU A 123 0.29 -17.99 -2.19
N ASN A 124 1.01 -17.59 -1.14
CA ASN A 124 1.03 -16.21 -0.64
C ASN A 124 2.35 -15.56 -1.08
N ILE A 125 2.27 -14.60 -1.99
CA ILE A 125 3.45 -13.96 -2.59
C ILE A 125 3.58 -12.55 -2.04
N TYR A 126 4.66 -12.32 -1.33
CA TYR A 126 4.97 -11.01 -0.76
C TYR A 126 6.40 -10.63 -1.08
N PRO A 127 6.69 -9.39 -1.42
CA PRO A 127 8.06 -8.92 -1.51
C PRO A 127 8.71 -8.95 -0.13
N ASP A 128 10.01 -9.23 -0.09
CA ASP A 128 10.79 -9.24 1.17
C ASP A 128 10.91 -7.83 1.74
N GLU A 129 11.05 -6.84 0.85
CA GLU A 129 11.28 -5.43 1.19
C GLU A 129 10.49 -4.50 0.26
N THR A 130 10.27 -3.26 0.71
CA THR A 130 9.73 -2.20 -0.15
C THR A 130 10.75 -1.82 -1.24
N PRO A 131 10.32 -1.24 -2.37
CA PRO A 131 11.24 -0.69 -3.36
C PRO A 131 12.24 0.28 -2.74
N LEU A 132 13.50 0.17 -3.17
CA LEU A 132 14.56 1.04 -2.69
C LEU A 132 14.39 2.45 -3.27
N ILE A 133 14.18 3.44 -2.41
CA ILE A 133 13.97 4.84 -2.79
C ILE A 133 15.02 5.72 -2.12
N ARG A 134 15.68 6.55 -2.94
CA ARG A 134 16.63 7.54 -2.42
C ARG A 134 15.88 8.76 -1.88
N ILE A 135 16.27 9.18 -0.66
CA ILE A 135 15.74 10.38 0.00
C ILE A 135 16.90 11.21 0.58
N GLY A 136 17.19 12.35 -0.04
CA GLY A 136 18.37 13.14 0.31
C GLY A 136 19.66 12.35 0.12
N ASN A 137 20.45 12.23 1.19
CA ASN A 137 21.75 11.54 1.22
C ASN A 137 21.67 10.04 1.54
N THR A 138 20.47 9.49 1.78
CA THR A 138 20.24 8.12 2.26
C THR A 138 19.16 7.43 1.43
N THR A 139 18.72 6.25 1.86
CA THR A 139 17.60 5.50 1.29
C THR A 139 16.53 5.20 2.33
N ASN A 140 15.31 4.83 1.89
CA ASN A 140 14.23 4.43 2.79
C ASN A 140 14.59 3.21 3.67
N HIS A 141 15.49 2.33 3.19
CA HIS A 141 15.94 1.16 3.95
C HIS A 141 16.91 1.48 5.10
N ASP A 142 17.48 2.67 5.11
CA ASP A 142 18.37 3.12 6.20
C ASP A 142 17.59 3.63 7.43
N PHE A 143 16.26 3.78 7.32
CA PHE A 143 15.43 4.18 8.44
C PHE A 143 15.00 2.98 9.27
N THR A 144 15.03 3.15 10.58
CA THR A 144 14.42 2.19 11.51
C THR A 144 12.89 2.30 11.46
N GLU A 145 12.18 1.24 11.82
CA GLU A 145 10.71 1.28 11.94
C GLU A 145 10.24 2.45 12.81
N ARG A 146 10.94 2.71 13.91
CA ARG A 146 10.58 3.80 14.83
C ARG A 146 10.78 5.19 14.23
N GLU A 147 11.81 5.37 13.42
CA GLU A 147 12.00 6.60 12.65
C GLU A 147 10.91 6.78 11.60
N LEU A 148 10.50 5.70 10.94
CA LEU A 148 9.40 5.71 9.97
C LEU A 148 8.05 6.00 10.65
N ASP A 149 7.78 5.43 11.84
CA ASP A 149 6.60 5.77 12.65
C ASP A 149 6.55 7.28 12.96
N VAL A 150 7.65 7.83 13.45
CA VAL A 150 7.75 9.27 13.74
C VAL A 150 7.59 10.09 12.47
N LEU A 151 8.23 9.70 11.37
CA LEU A 151 8.13 10.39 10.08
C LEU A 151 6.69 10.38 9.55
N LYS A 152 5.98 9.27 9.71
CA LYS A 152 4.56 9.14 9.33
C LYS A 152 3.68 10.12 10.12
N GLU A 153 3.86 10.21 11.44
CA GLU A 153 3.13 11.16 12.26
C GLU A 153 3.52 12.62 11.97
N LEU A 154 4.77 12.88 11.59
CA LEU A 154 5.20 14.23 11.14
C LEU A 154 4.41 14.73 9.92
N THR A 155 3.94 13.82 9.07
CA THR A 155 3.20 14.19 7.84
C THR A 155 1.81 14.78 8.12
N THR A 156 1.27 14.64 9.32
CA THR A 156 -0.03 15.21 9.70
C THR A 156 0.05 16.68 10.09
N GLY A 157 1.25 17.19 10.33
CA GLY A 157 1.46 18.54 10.85
C GLY A 157 1.43 18.65 12.37
N ASP A 158 1.29 17.52 13.07
CA ASP A 158 1.21 17.46 14.52
C ASP A 158 2.48 17.99 15.21
N THR A 159 2.30 18.50 16.43
CA THR A 159 3.38 18.90 17.32
C THR A 159 4.14 17.70 17.87
N ASN A 160 5.36 17.89 18.34
CA ASN A 160 6.13 16.81 18.96
C ASN A 160 5.44 16.23 20.22
N ALA A 161 4.60 17.01 20.91
CA ALA A 161 3.84 16.54 22.07
C ALA A 161 2.70 15.59 21.64
N GLU A 162 1.94 15.94 20.61
CA GLU A 162 0.89 15.09 20.06
C GLU A 162 1.44 13.79 19.46
N ILE A 163 2.58 13.86 18.75
CA ILE A 163 3.29 12.67 18.25
C ILE A 163 3.75 11.78 19.41
N ALA A 164 4.32 12.37 20.47
CA ALA A 164 4.80 11.64 21.64
C ALA A 164 3.67 10.88 22.34
N GLU A 165 2.50 11.52 22.52
CA GLU A 165 1.30 10.92 23.08
C GLU A 165 0.83 9.74 22.22
N ARG A 166 0.67 9.96 20.91
CA ARG A 166 0.16 8.95 19.95
C ARG A 166 1.07 7.73 19.84
N LEU A 167 2.38 7.94 19.85
CA LEU A 167 3.34 6.85 19.77
C LEU A 167 3.74 6.27 21.14
N SER A 168 3.15 6.79 22.23
CA SER A 168 3.46 6.39 23.62
C SER A 168 4.94 6.47 23.95
N ILE A 169 5.61 7.59 23.58
CA ILE A 169 7.02 7.88 23.86
C ILE A 169 7.20 9.29 24.43
N SER A 170 8.41 9.63 24.89
CA SER A 170 8.68 10.98 25.37
C SER A 170 8.84 11.99 24.22
N VAL A 171 8.54 13.26 24.49
CA VAL A 171 8.83 14.37 23.56
C VAL A 171 10.32 14.45 23.21
N ALA A 172 11.19 14.13 24.16
CA ALA A 172 12.63 14.08 23.93
C ALA A 172 13.00 12.98 22.92
N THR A 173 12.36 11.81 23.00
CA THR A 173 12.53 10.70 22.06
C THR A 173 12.07 11.09 20.65
N VAL A 174 10.92 11.76 20.52
CA VAL A 174 10.45 12.29 19.22
C VAL A 174 11.48 13.23 18.61
N LYS A 175 12.00 14.20 19.40
CA LYS A 175 13.03 15.13 18.93
C LYS A 175 14.30 14.40 18.46
N SER A 176 14.74 13.37 19.20
CA SER A 176 15.91 12.57 18.83
C SER A 176 15.69 11.86 17.48
N HIS A 177 14.54 11.22 17.27
CA HIS A 177 14.23 10.57 15.99
C HIS A 177 14.19 11.56 14.83
N ILE A 178 13.59 12.75 15.02
CA ILE A 178 13.58 13.81 13.98
C ILE A 178 15.01 14.24 13.66
N GLN A 179 15.86 14.42 14.66
CA GLN A 179 17.27 14.79 14.47
C GLN A 179 18.01 13.71 13.66
N HIS A 180 17.88 12.43 14.01
CA HIS A 180 18.50 11.33 13.27
C HIS A 180 18.02 11.27 11.82
N LEU A 181 16.70 11.46 11.58
CA LEU A 181 16.15 11.52 10.22
C LEU A 181 16.77 12.66 9.42
N MET A 182 16.90 13.85 10.00
CA MET A 182 17.53 15.00 9.34
C MET A 182 19.03 14.78 9.10
N GLU A 183 19.75 14.16 10.03
CA GLU A 183 21.16 13.81 9.86
C GLU A 183 21.38 12.80 8.74
N LYS A 184 20.56 11.73 8.66
CA LYS A 184 20.63 10.72 7.61
C LYS A 184 20.31 11.31 6.23
N THR A 185 19.27 12.11 6.13
CA THR A 185 18.82 12.70 4.86
C THR A 185 19.63 13.90 4.40
N GLY A 186 20.29 14.61 5.33
CA GLY A 186 20.97 15.87 5.09
C GLY A 186 20.01 17.07 4.93
N PHE A 187 18.72 16.90 5.17
CA PHE A 187 17.74 17.98 5.12
C PHE A 187 17.91 18.93 6.30
N LYS A 188 17.67 20.21 6.05
CA LYS A 188 17.89 21.27 7.06
C LYS A 188 16.63 21.68 7.80
N THR A 189 15.45 21.30 7.29
CA THR A 189 14.19 21.67 7.92
C THR A 189 13.24 20.47 7.99
N ARG A 190 12.39 20.45 9.05
CA ARG A 190 11.29 19.48 9.19
C ARG A 190 10.36 19.50 7.98
N THR A 191 10.07 20.69 7.44
CA THR A 191 9.17 20.84 6.28
C THR A 191 9.74 20.16 5.04
N GLU A 192 11.03 20.31 4.77
CA GLU A 192 11.72 19.66 3.67
C GLU A 192 11.67 18.12 3.81
N LEU A 193 12.02 17.60 5.00
CA LEU A 193 11.95 16.18 5.31
C LEU A 193 10.53 15.60 5.03
N VAL A 194 9.50 16.24 5.56
CA VAL A 194 8.11 15.82 5.42
C VAL A 194 7.65 15.88 3.95
N SER A 195 7.97 16.98 3.26
CA SER A 195 7.59 17.16 1.85
C SER A 195 8.21 16.10 0.96
N GLN A 196 9.50 15.81 1.14
CA GLN A 196 10.21 14.79 0.36
C GLN A 196 9.70 13.38 0.66
N ALA A 197 9.53 13.03 1.95
CA ALA A 197 9.05 11.71 2.34
C ALA A 197 7.63 11.42 1.81
N ARG A 198 6.75 12.42 1.85
CA ARG A 198 5.39 12.31 1.25
C ARG A 198 5.45 12.21 -0.27
N GLY A 199 6.23 13.06 -0.92
CA GLY A 199 6.33 13.06 -2.38
C GLY A 199 6.87 11.75 -2.96
N LEU A 200 7.73 11.07 -2.20
CA LEU A 200 8.29 9.76 -2.56
C LEU A 200 7.43 8.57 -2.11
N GLY A 201 6.33 8.79 -1.40
CA GLY A 201 5.45 7.73 -0.92
C GLY A 201 6.06 6.80 0.13
N ILE A 202 7.16 7.21 0.80
CA ILE A 202 7.83 6.41 1.83
C ILE A 202 6.95 6.26 3.07
N VAL A 203 6.21 7.32 3.41
CA VAL A 203 5.24 7.37 4.50
C VAL A 203 3.97 8.05 4.00
N ILE A 204 2.84 7.37 4.18
CA ILE A 204 1.52 7.87 3.81
C ILE A 204 0.62 7.67 5.01
N LYS A 205 0.02 8.75 5.53
CA LYS A 205 -1.02 8.63 6.52
C LYS A 205 -2.35 8.51 5.80
N GLU A 206 -2.93 7.33 5.86
CA GLU A 206 -4.30 7.13 5.44
C GLU A 206 -5.22 7.94 6.37
N ARG A 207 -6.15 8.70 5.80
CA ARG A 207 -7.18 9.37 6.61
C ARG A 207 -8.01 8.28 7.27
N ARG A 208 -8.02 8.24 8.59
CA ARG A 208 -9.01 7.47 9.32
C ARG A 208 -10.24 8.34 9.43
N ASP A 209 -11.37 7.86 8.92
CA ASP A 209 -12.65 8.45 9.24
C ASP A 209 -12.82 8.44 10.76
N ASN A 210 -13.08 9.62 11.34
CA ASN A 210 -13.46 9.75 12.74
C ASN A 210 -14.91 9.34 12.92
#